data_a821afaf024568b48d0d1849a8f3704d
#
_entry.id   a821afaf024568b48d0d1849a8f3704d
#
_cell.length_a   1.000
_cell.length_b   1.000
_cell.length_c   1.000
_cell.angle_alpha   90.00
_cell.angle_beta   90.00
_cell.angle_gamma   90.00
#
_symmetry.space_group_name_H-M   'P 1'
#
loop_
_entity.id
_entity.type
_entity.pdbx_description
1 polymer ?
#
loop_
_entity_poly.entity_id
_entity_poly.type
_entity_poly.pdbx_seq_one_letter_code
_entity_poly.pdbx_strand_id
1 'polypeptide(L)'
;QIVDIYTGKITNWKTLGGNDTPIIAFQRPVNSGSQTGFLDLVMKDKVPMTPPSTWIFAGMGDLVEAVANYDNAKDAIGYSYYYFVTDMWGNDKVKLLKVDGVYPDKTTIANGSYPIQTAYYAIFNKNEPANSDVRKIVNWILSDDGQQLMEDSGYVKVD
;
A
#
# COMPACT_ATOMS: atom_id res chain seq x y z
N GLN A 1 -6.89 14.87 -3.26
CA GLN A 1 -7.12 14.91 -1.80
C GLN A 1 -5.98 14.23 -1.02
N ILE A 2 -5.63 12.95 -1.29
CA ILE A 2 -4.53 12.26 -0.58
C ILE A 2 -3.22 13.05 -0.70
N VAL A 3 -2.83 13.46 -1.90
CA VAL A 3 -1.64 14.28 -2.13
C VAL A 3 -1.73 15.62 -1.36
N ASP A 4 -2.89 16.25 -1.31
CA ASP A 4 -3.06 17.51 -0.59
C ASP A 4 -2.96 17.34 0.94
N ILE A 5 -3.42 16.20 1.47
CA ILE A 5 -3.20 15.85 2.88
C ILE A 5 -1.71 15.69 3.16
N TYR A 6 -1.02 14.84 2.38
CA TYR A 6 0.39 14.54 2.64
C TYR A 6 1.36 15.68 2.27
N THR A 7 0.93 16.66 1.47
CA THR A 7 1.69 17.90 1.27
C THR A 7 1.38 18.98 2.32
N GLY A 8 0.46 18.73 3.24
CA GLY A 8 0.04 19.67 4.29
C GLY A 8 -0.87 20.79 3.80
N LYS A 9 -1.42 20.72 2.59
CA LYS A 9 -2.40 21.69 2.08
C LYS A 9 -3.77 21.51 2.72
N ILE A 10 -4.15 20.27 3.04
CA ILE A 10 -5.37 19.90 3.75
C ILE A 10 -4.95 19.27 5.06
N THR A 11 -5.29 19.94 6.18
CA THR A 11 -4.89 19.56 7.53
C THR A 11 -6.07 19.30 8.45
N ASN A 12 -7.30 19.42 7.95
CA ASN A 12 -8.52 19.24 8.72
C ASN A 12 -9.56 18.48 7.90
N TRP A 13 -10.18 17.47 8.50
CA TRP A 13 -11.20 16.63 7.86
C TRP A 13 -12.44 17.40 7.41
N LYS A 14 -12.78 18.52 8.08
CA LYS A 14 -13.90 19.39 7.69
C LYS A 14 -13.77 19.89 6.25
N THR A 15 -12.56 20.13 5.77
CA THR A 15 -12.30 20.55 4.39
C THR A 15 -12.75 19.49 3.37
N LEU A 16 -12.81 18.22 3.82
CA LEU A 16 -13.22 17.07 3.02
C LEU A 16 -14.65 16.60 3.32
N GLY A 17 -15.42 17.39 4.10
CA GLY A 17 -16.78 17.07 4.49
C GLY A 17 -16.91 16.17 5.73
N GLY A 18 -15.81 15.97 6.46
CA GLY A 18 -15.77 15.26 7.73
C GLY A 18 -15.97 16.15 8.94
N ASN A 19 -15.61 15.65 10.13
CA ASN A 19 -15.65 16.38 11.38
C ASN A 19 -14.63 17.53 11.40
N ASP A 20 -14.85 18.50 12.30
CA ASP A 20 -13.90 19.59 12.53
C ASP A 20 -12.75 19.14 13.44
N THR A 21 -11.90 18.27 12.88
CA THR A 21 -10.76 17.66 13.58
C THR A 21 -9.52 17.67 12.70
N PRO A 22 -8.31 17.80 13.28
CA PRO A 22 -7.05 17.74 12.53
C PRO A 22 -6.88 16.38 11.84
N ILE A 23 -6.20 16.37 10.69
CA ILE A 23 -5.77 15.13 10.03
C ILE A 23 -4.41 14.71 10.57
N ILE A 24 -4.31 13.51 11.11
CA ILE A 24 -3.06 12.89 11.54
C ILE A 24 -2.55 11.97 10.43
N ALA A 25 -1.63 12.46 9.62
CA ALA A 25 -1.10 11.77 8.45
C ALA A 25 0.19 11.03 8.79
N PHE A 26 0.08 9.76 9.16
CA PHE A 26 1.22 8.92 9.49
C PHE A 26 2.06 8.60 8.27
N GLN A 27 3.39 8.54 8.46
CA GLN A 27 4.35 8.23 7.41
C GLN A 27 5.32 7.13 7.85
N ARG A 28 6.03 6.60 6.88
CA ARG A 28 7.12 5.65 7.07
C ARG A 28 8.48 6.35 6.92
N PRO A 29 9.57 5.80 7.48
CA PRO A 29 10.90 6.34 7.26
C PRO A 29 11.27 6.37 5.78
N VAL A 30 12.11 7.30 5.41
CA VAL A 30 12.81 7.32 4.12
C VAL A 30 13.49 5.96 3.90
N ASN A 31 13.44 5.42 2.70
CA ASN A 31 13.96 4.11 2.30
C ASN A 31 13.15 2.88 2.79
N SER A 32 12.00 3.04 3.44
CA SER A 32 11.09 1.90 3.63
C SER A 32 10.32 1.62 2.32
N GLY A 33 10.05 0.32 2.03
CA GLY A 33 9.40 -0.07 0.77
C GLY A 33 8.04 0.60 0.56
N SER A 34 7.20 0.70 1.61
CA SER A 34 5.90 1.35 1.51
C SER A 34 6.01 2.88 1.36
N GLN A 35 7.07 3.52 1.91
CA GLN A 35 7.33 4.94 1.68
C GLN A 35 7.73 5.18 0.22
N THR A 36 8.66 4.37 -0.31
CA THR A 36 9.08 4.46 -1.71
C THR A 36 7.89 4.24 -2.63
N GLY A 37 7.09 3.19 -2.41
CA GLY A 37 5.89 2.94 -3.20
C GLY A 37 4.87 4.09 -3.12
N PHE A 38 4.66 4.68 -1.94
CA PHE A 38 3.80 5.84 -1.78
C PHE A 38 4.31 7.07 -2.55
N LEU A 39 5.62 7.34 -2.47
CA LEU A 39 6.22 8.45 -3.21
C LEU A 39 6.07 8.26 -4.73
N ASP A 40 6.36 7.08 -5.24
CA ASP A 40 6.36 6.80 -6.68
C ASP A 40 4.94 6.72 -7.26
N LEU A 41 4.02 6.04 -6.57
CA LEU A 41 2.69 5.75 -7.09
C LEU A 41 1.67 6.84 -6.82
N VAL A 42 1.79 7.55 -5.67
CA VAL A 42 0.80 8.52 -5.21
C VAL A 42 1.33 9.95 -5.29
N MET A 43 2.49 10.21 -4.67
CA MET A 43 3.04 11.56 -4.59
C MET A 43 3.68 12.01 -5.90
N LYS A 44 4.30 11.08 -6.65
CA LYS A 44 5.02 11.34 -7.90
C LYS A 44 6.10 12.42 -7.70
N ASP A 45 5.92 13.59 -8.28
CA ASP A 45 6.82 14.74 -8.19
C ASP A 45 6.58 15.64 -6.96
N LYS A 46 5.59 15.31 -6.13
CA LYS A 46 5.27 16.09 -4.93
C LYS A 46 6.07 15.61 -3.73
N VAL A 47 6.55 16.58 -2.96
CA VAL A 47 7.28 16.31 -1.73
C VAL A 47 6.29 16.30 -0.56
N PRO A 48 6.22 15.20 0.21
CA PRO A 48 5.36 15.18 1.40
C PRO A 48 5.89 16.17 2.44
N MET A 49 4.96 16.65 3.29
CA MET A 49 5.33 17.45 4.45
C MET A 49 6.24 16.65 5.38
N THR A 50 7.13 17.34 6.09
CA THR A 50 7.92 16.73 7.17
C THR A 50 7.00 16.50 8.37
N PRO A 51 6.68 15.24 8.74
CA PRO A 51 5.82 14.98 9.87
C PRO A 51 6.58 15.13 11.19
N PRO A 52 5.90 15.35 12.32
CA PRO A 52 6.50 15.14 13.62
C PRO A 52 7.11 13.74 13.74
N SER A 53 8.21 13.60 14.48
CA SER A 53 8.90 12.31 14.63
C SER A 53 8.00 11.20 15.21
N THR A 54 7.02 11.56 16.03
CA THR A 54 6.00 10.68 16.60
C THR A 54 5.02 10.12 15.56
N TRP A 55 4.99 10.66 14.34
CA TRP A 55 4.15 10.21 13.24
C TRP A 55 4.91 9.35 12.22
N ILE A 56 6.15 8.98 12.52
CA ILE A 56 6.99 8.14 11.67
C ILE A 56 7.15 6.77 12.30
N PHE A 57 6.67 5.72 11.63
CA PHE A 57 6.68 4.35 12.13
C PHE A 57 7.67 3.48 11.35
N ALA A 58 8.58 2.84 12.08
CA ALA A 58 9.63 2.01 11.48
C ALA A 58 9.08 0.70 10.88
N GLY A 59 8.11 0.07 11.52
CA GLY A 59 7.42 -1.12 11.03
C GLY A 59 6.18 -0.78 10.21
N MET A 60 5.86 -1.62 9.21
CA MET A 60 4.63 -1.45 8.42
C MET A 60 3.40 -1.81 9.27
N GLY A 61 3.52 -2.82 10.14
CA GLY A 61 2.50 -3.17 11.13
C GLY A 61 2.30 -2.07 12.16
N ASP A 62 3.39 -1.44 12.63
CA ASP A 62 3.31 -0.34 13.60
C ASP A 62 2.48 0.84 13.06
N LEU A 63 2.61 1.14 11.75
CA LEU A 63 1.80 2.19 11.13
C LEU A 63 0.31 1.79 11.10
N VAL A 64 0.00 0.55 10.75
CA VAL A 64 -1.38 0.04 10.74
C VAL A 64 -1.98 0.09 12.15
N GLU A 65 -1.22 -0.35 13.17
CA GLU A 65 -1.64 -0.28 14.57
C GLU A 65 -1.82 1.17 15.05
N ALA A 66 -0.95 2.07 14.62
CA ALA A 66 -1.08 3.49 14.97
C ALA A 66 -2.38 4.09 14.42
N VAL A 67 -2.77 3.74 13.19
CA VAL A 67 -4.07 4.16 12.62
C VAL A 67 -5.22 3.51 13.37
N ALA A 68 -5.10 2.21 13.71
CA ALA A 68 -6.16 1.44 14.36
C ALA A 68 -6.43 1.88 15.81
N ASN A 69 -5.37 2.25 16.54
CA ASN A 69 -5.41 2.52 17.98
C ASN A 69 -5.18 3.99 18.34
N TYR A 70 -5.17 4.90 17.36
CA TYR A 70 -5.11 6.32 17.66
C TYR A 70 -6.31 6.74 18.51
N ASP A 71 -6.10 7.52 19.56
CA ASP A 71 -7.13 7.93 20.55
C ASP A 71 -8.39 8.53 19.90
N ASN A 72 -8.19 9.20 18.76
CA ASN A 72 -9.24 9.65 17.85
C ASN A 72 -9.10 8.89 16.52
N ALA A 73 -9.31 7.57 16.53
CA ALA A 73 -9.11 6.68 15.38
C ALA A 73 -9.74 7.16 14.05
N LYS A 74 -10.70 8.07 14.12
CA LYS A 74 -11.35 8.71 12.96
C LYS A 74 -10.52 9.81 12.31
N ASP A 75 -9.45 10.26 12.95
CA ASP A 75 -8.65 11.42 12.51
C ASP A 75 -7.32 11.02 11.90
N ALA A 76 -6.92 9.76 12.04
CA ALA A 76 -5.67 9.23 11.50
C ALA A 76 -5.84 8.64 10.10
N ILE A 77 -4.82 8.87 9.26
CA ILE A 77 -4.67 8.25 7.95
C ILE A 77 -3.25 7.72 7.78
N GLY A 78 -3.11 6.59 7.11
CA GLY A 78 -1.84 5.97 6.77
C GLY A 78 -1.91 5.29 5.40
N TYR A 79 -0.82 4.66 5.00
CA TYR A 79 -0.74 3.87 3.77
C TYR A 79 0.06 2.59 3.99
N SER A 80 -0.32 1.55 3.27
CA SER A 80 0.33 0.26 3.26
C SER A 80 -0.02 -0.49 1.98
N TYR A 81 0.55 -1.67 1.78
CA TYR A 81 0.14 -2.54 0.69
C TYR A 81 -1.12 -3.31 1.06
N TYR A 82 -2.02 -3.50 0.08
CA TYR A 82 -3.29 -4.19 0.24
C TYR A 82 -3.11 -5.56 0.93
N TYR A 83 -2.30 -6.44 0.33
CA TYR A 83 -2.03 -7.77 0.87
C TYR A 83 -1.53 -7.74 2.33
N PHE A 84 -0.65 -6.78 2.66
CA PHE A 84 -0.14 -6.66 4.02
C PHE A 84 -1.25 -6.36 5.03
N VAL A 85 -2.15 -5.44 4.70
CA VAL A 85 -3.21 -5.00 5.62
C VAL A 85 -4.30 -6.06 5.75
N THR A 86 -4.66 -6.74 4.66
CA THR A 86 -5.80 -7.66 4.61
C THR A 86 -5.44 -9.08 5.03
N ASP A 87 -4.32 -9.61 4.53
CA ASP A 87 -3.99 -11.02 4.66
C ASP A 87 -2.83 -11.29 5.65
N MET A 88 -1.82 -10.42 5.71
CA MET A 88 -0.69 -10.62 6.63
C MET A 88 -0.94 -10.08 8.03
N TRP A 89 -1.51 -8.88 8.17
CA TRP A 89 -1.71 -8.21 9.45
C TRP A 89 -3.14 -8.36 9.98
N GLY A 90 -4.15 -8.18 9.11
CA GLY A 90 -5.54 -8.49 9.40
C GLY A 90 -6.16 -7.65 10.53
N ASN A 91 -6.01 -6.33 10.49
CA ASN A 91 -6.59 -5.46 11.52
C ASN A 91 -7.96 -4.93 11.08
N ASP A 92 -9.02 -5.36 11.76
CA ASP A 92 -10.42 -5.01 11.49
C ASP A 92 -10.83 -3.59 11.92
N LYS A 93 -9.98 -2.90 12.69
CA LYS A 93 -10.20 -1.51 13.13
C LYS A 93 -9.80 -0.47 12.08
N VAL A 94 -9.09 -0.88 11.02
CA VAL A 94 -8.75 0.00 9.92
C VAL A 94 -9.73 -0.15 8.76
N LYS A 95 -10.01 0.96 8.09
CA LYS A 95 -10.86 0.99 6.90
C LYS A 95 -10.03 1.38 5.69
N LEU A 96 -10.06 0.53 4.67
CA LEU A 96 -9.49 0.87 3.36
C LEU A 96 -10.32 1.97 2.69
N LEU A 97 -9.64 2.92 2.08
CA LEU A 97 -10.28 4.06 1.42
C LEU A 97 -10.43 3.80 -0.08
N LYS A 98 -11.55 4.26 -0.63
CA LYS A 98 -11.71 4.35 -2.08
C LYS A 98 -10.77 5.42 -2.64
N VAL A 99 -10.17 5.12 -3.78
CA VAL A 99 -9.42 6.10 -4.58
C VAL A 99 -10.15 6.27 -5.91
N ASP A 100 -10.46 7.51 -6.25
CA ASP A 100 -11.26 7.88 -7.43
C ASP A 100 -12.58 7.08 -7.53
N GLY A 101 -13.21 6.82 -6.37
CA GLY A 101 -14.47 6.10 -6.27
C GLY A 101 -14.35 4.58 -6.26
N VAL A 102 -13.18 4.00 -6.55
CA VAL A 102 -12.93 2.56 -6.61
C VAL A 102 -12.40 2.06 -5.27
N TYR A 103 -13.00 0.99 -4.74
CA TYR A 103 -12.55 0.34 -3.51
C TYR A 103 -11.43 -0.66 -3.83
N PRO A 104 -10.34 -0.72 -3.02
CA PRO A 104 -9.29 -1.71 -3.21
C PRO A 104 -9.76 -3.09 -2.74
N ASP A 105 -9.96 -3.99 -3.67
CA ASP A 105 -10.18 -5.42 -3.43
C ASP A 105 -9.48 -6.26 -4.51
N LYS A 106 -9.46 -7.58 -4.33
CA LYS A 106 -8.79 -8.49 -5.27
C LYS A 106 -9.29 -8.33 -6.70
N THR A 107 -10.59 -8.10 -6.89
CA THR A 107 -11.18 -7.93 -8.22
C THR A 107 -10.77 -6.61 -8.88
N THR A 108 -10.86 -5.49 -8.14
CA THR A 108 -10.52 -4.17 -8.68
C THR A 108 -9.02 -3.98 -8.91
N ILE A 109 -8.20 -4.71 -8.14
CA ILE A 109 -6.75 -4.77 -8.35
C ILE A 109 -6.43 -5.64 -9.56
N ALA A 110 -7.00 -6.85 -9.68
CA ALA A 110 -6.75 -7.77 -10.79
C ALA A 110 -7.12 -7.15 -12.15
N ASN A 111 -8.30 -6.53 -12.26
CA ASN A 111 -8.79 -5.96 -13.52
C ASN A 111 -8.26 -4.55 -13.84
N GLY A 112 -7.34 -4.02 -13.03
CA GLY A 112 -6.73 -2.72 -13.27
C GLY A 112 -7.62 -1.50 -12.96
N SER A 113 -8.81 -1.67 -12.40
CA SER A 113 -9.72 -0.54 -12.13
C SER A 113 -9.33 0.26 -10.89
N TYR A 114 -8.64 -0.35 -9.89
CA TYR A 114 -8.06 0.40 -8.79
C TYR A 114 -6.81 1.16 -9.27
N PRO A 115 -6.74 2.49 -9.12
CA PRO A 115 -5.75 3.30 -9.84
C PRO A 115 -4.33 3.25 -9.28
N ILE A 116 -4.14 2.73 -8.05
CA ILE A 116 -2.81 2.67 -7.40
C ILE A 116 -2.39 1.22 -7.32
N GLN A 117 -1.56 0.78 -8.26
CA GLN A 117 -1.13 -0.61 -8.38
C GLN A 117 0.36 -0.72 -8.57
N THR A 118 0.92 -1.82 -8.08
CA THR A 118 2.28 -2.27 -8.37
C THR A 118 2.32 -3.79 -8.36
N ALA A 119 3.35 -4.37 -8.96
CA ALA A 119 3.55 -5.80 -9.01
C ALA A 119 4.77 -6.22 -8.17
N TYR A 120 4.80 -7.47 -7.78
CA TYR A 120 6.02 -8.13 -7.31
C TYR A 120 6.78 -8.67 -8.51
N TYR A 121 8.09 -8.54 -8.52
CA TYR A 121 8.94 -8.92 -9.64
C TYR A 121 9.94 -9.98 -9.21
N ALA A 122 10.03 -11.08 -9.94
CA ALA A 122 11.15 -12.00 -9.85
C ALA A 122 12.33 -11.42 -10.65
N ILE A 123 13.46 -11.23 -10.00
CA ILE A 123 14.67 -10.69 -10.62
C ILE A 123 15.76 -11.76 -10.63
N PHE A 124 16.34 -12.02 -11.79
CA PHE A 124 17.43 -12.98 -11.98
C PHE A 124 18.45 -12.47 -12.99
N ASN A 125 19.62 -13.13 -13.05
CA ASN A 125 20.70 -12.70 -13.92
C ASN A 125 20.27 -12.74 -15.41
N LYS A 126 20.61 -11.70 -16.16
CA LYS A 126 20.31 -11.60 -17.61
C LYS A 126 20.82 -12.80 -18.41
N ASN A 127 21.96 -13.36 -18.02
CA ASN A 127 22.62 -14.48 -18.70
C ASN A 127 22.23 -15.84 -18.10
N GLU A 128 21.20 -15.90 -17.25
CA GLU A 128 20.72 -17.16 -16.67
C GLU A 128 20.31 -18.15 -17.76
N PRO A 129 20.86 -19.36 -17.77
CA PRO A 129 20.52 -20.36 -18.78
C PRO A 129 19.02 -20.69 -18.83
N ALA A 130 18.47 -20.88 -20.02
CA ALA A 130 17.04 -21.14 -20.21
C ALA A 130 16.53 -22.41 -19.49
N ASN A 131 17.41 -23.39 -19.28
CA ASN A 131 17.11 -24.65 -18.59
C ASN A 131 17.53 -24.69 -17.12
N SER A 132 17.97 -23.58 -16.56
CA SER A 132 18.35 -23.48 -15.13
C SER A 132 17.16 -23.65 -14.21
N ASP A 133 17.41 -24.05 -12.97
CA ASP A 133 16.35 -24.19 -11.97
C ASP A 133 15.73 -22.83 -11.59
N VAL A 134 16.50 -21.74 -11.68
CA VAL A 134 15.96 -20.39 -11.53
C VAL A 134 14.86 -20.09 -12.55
N ARG A 135 15.14 -20.38 -13.84
CA ARG A 135 14.16 -20.21 -14.92
C ARG A 135 12.95 -21.13 -14.77
N LYS A 136 13.17 -22.38 -14.34
CA LYS A 136 12.07 -23.32 -14.09
C LYS A 136 11.14 -22.81 -13.00
N ILE A 137 11.69 -22.30 -11.87
CA ILE A 137 10.88 -21.74 -10.78
C ILE A 137 10.08 -20.52 -11.26
N VAL A 138 10.72 -19.58 -11.97
CA VAL A 138 10.02 -18.40 -12.48
C VAL A 138 8.90 -18.78 -13.44
N ASN A 139 9.18 -19.70 -14.39
CA ASN A 139 8.18 -20.17 -15.33
C ASN A 139 7.03 -20.91 -14.63
N TRP A 140 7.34 -21.67 -13.57
CA TRP A 140 6.31 -22.33 -12.77
C TRP A 140 5.45 -21.31 -12.01
N ILE A 141 6.05 -20.29 -11.38
CA ILE A 141 5.30 -19.21 -10.72
C ILE A 141 4.31 -18.54 -11.69
N LEU A 142 4.72 -18.36 -12.95
CA LEU A 142 3.89 -17.75 -13.99
C LEU A 142 2.91 -18.72 -14.67
N SER A 143 2.93 -20.02 -14.31
CA SER A 143 1.94 -20.98 -14.79
C SER A 143 0.62 -20.88 -14.02
N ASP A 144 -0.45 -21.51 -14.54
CA ASP A 144 -1.76 -21.54 -13.89
C ASP A 144 -1.67 -22.07 -12.45
N ASP A 145 -0.90 -23.14 -12.22
CA ASP A 145 -0.71 -23.72 -10.88
C ASP A 145 0.04 -22.75 -9.95
N GLY A 146 1.07 -22.09 -10.46
CA GLY A 146 1.83 -21.09 -9.71
C GLY A 146 0.99 -19.86 -9.37
N GLN A 147 0.20 -19.37 -10.33
CA GLN A 147 -0.71 -18.25 -10.12
C GLN A 147 -1.86 -18.61 -9.18
N GLN A 148 -2.35 -19.86 -9.21
CA GLN A 148 -3.33 -20.34 -8.23
C GLN A 148 -2.73 -20.34 -6.81
N LEU A 149 -1.49 -20.81 -6.64
CA LEU A 149 -0.80 -20.74 -5.36
C LEU A 149 -0.64 -19.29 -4.86
N MET A 150 -0.32 -18.35 -5.76
CA MET A 150 -0.23 -16.92 -5.39
C MET A 150 -1.58 -16.39 -4.91
N GLU A 151 -2.68 -16.75 -5.58
CA GLU A 151 -4.03 -16.34 -5.19
C GLU A 151 -4.44 -16.97 -3.84
N ASP A 152 -4.18 -18.25 -3.63
CA ASP A 152 -4.44 -18.97 -2.37
C ASP A 152 -3.62 -18.40 -1.20
N SER A 153 -2.45 -17.84 -1.50
CA SER A 153 -1.60 -17.14 -0.54
C SER A 153 -2.02 -15.70 -0.25
N GLY A 154 -3.12 -15.21 -0.87
CA GLY A 154 -3.67 -13.87 -0.62
C GLY A 154 -3.22 -12.80 -1.60
N TYR A 155 -2.31 -13.10 -2.53
CA TYR A 155 -1.91 -12.17 -3.59
C TYR A 155 -2.96 -12.10 -4.70
N VAL A 156 -2.81 -11.11 -5.56
CA VAL A 156 -3.61 -11.01 -6.79
C VAL A 156 -2.77 -11.59 -7.92
N LYS A 157 -3.35 -12.56 -8.64
CA LYS A 157 -2.67 -13.17 -9.80
C LYS A 157 -2.48 -12.16 -10.92
N VAL A 158 -1.47 -12.39 -11.74
CA VAL A 158 -1.27 -11.68 -13.01
C VAL A 158 -1.95 -12.45 -14.14
N ASP A 159 -2.59 -11.72 -15.04
CA ASP A 159 -3.20 -12.25 -16.27
C ASP A 159 -2.12 -12.46 -17.35
#